data_9cb306c1a526d186b17ba1a52ded843f
#
_entry.id   9cb306c1a526d186b17ba1a52ded843f
#
_cell.length_a   1.000
_cell.length_b   1.000
_cell.length_c   1.000
_cell.angle_alpha   90.00
_cell.angle_beta   90.00
_cell.angle_gamma   90.00
#
_symmetry.space_group_name_H-M   'P 1'
#
loop_
_entity.id
_entity.type
_entity.pdbx_description
1 polymer ?
#
loop_
_entity_poly.entity_id
_entity_poly.type
_entity_poly.pdbx_seq_one_letter_code
_entity_poly.pdbx_strand_id
1 'polypeptide(L)'
;MAFGTSSKIFTSYITDVMNNTSALDGNADTFKIALFGNTGTPDQTVASASTAFNTGQWTTGNEVTATGWVTGGLALASVTSTFSSVTYTFDAADKSGGATDTVTAAYGCLIYDDTITTPVADQGFCYLAFGGSNSVTSGTFTVSFNASGIATIGV
;
A
#
# COMPACT_ATOMS: atom_id res chain seq x y z
N MET A 1 0.88 -19.97 3.61
CA MET A 1 -0.05 -19.25 2.74
C MET A 1 0.78 -18.28 1.92
N ALA A 2 0.34 -17.88 0.75
CA ALA A 2 1.14 -17.06 -0.17
C ALA A 2 0.53 -15.68 -0.31
N PHE A 3 1.34 -14.65 -0.45
CA PHE A 3 0.92 -13.26 -0.67
C PHE A 3 0.01 -13.11 -1.90
N GLY A 4 0.00 -14.08 -2.80
CA GLY A 4 -0.76 -14.04 -4.03
C GLY A 4 -0.04 -13.29 -5.16
N THR A 5 -0.67 -13.25 -6.33
CA THR A 5 -0.09 -12.63 -7.54
C THR A 5 -0.92 -11.45 -8.05
N SER A 6 -2.02 -11.10 -7.36
CA SER A 6 -2.95 -10.06 -7.80
C SER A 6 -2.94 -8.88 -6.83
N SER A 7 -2.73 -7.69 -7.36
CA SER A 7 -2.91 -6.42 -6.63
C SER A 7 -4.40 -6.06 -6.56
N LYS A 8 -4.86 -5.48 -5.45
CA LYS A 8 -6.26 -5.13 -5.24
C LYS A 8 -6.44 -3.88 -4.38
N ILE A 9 -7.48 -3.10 -4.67
CA ILE A 9 -8.03 -2.10 -3.76
C ILE A 9 -8.92 -2.82 -2.74
N PHE A 10 -8.89 -2.38 -1.49
CA PHE A 10 -9.81 -2.91 -0.47
C PHE A 10 -11.24 -2.43 -0.73
N THR A 11 -12.20 -3.35 -0.74
CA THR A 11 -13.61 -3.01 -0.96
C THR A 11 -14.19 -2.17 0.18
N SER A 12 -13.74 -2.39 1.42
CA SER A 12 -14.12 -1.60 2.57
C SER A 12 -13.69 -0.14 2.44
N TYR A 13 -12.49 0.13 1.89
CA TYR A 13 -12.03 1.48 1.62
C TYR A 13 -12.99 2.24 0.70
N ILE A 14 -13.37 1.63 -0.43
CA ILE A 14 -14.33 2.22 -1.35
C ILE A 14 -15.70 2.46 -0.67
N THR A 15 -16.15 1.48 0.11
CA THR A 15 -17.42 1.59 0.84
C THR A 15 -17.40 2.74 1.85
N ASP A 16 -16.31 2.90 2.60
CA ASP A 16 -16.15 3.96 3.60
C ASP A 16 -16.15 5.35 2.95
N VAL A 17 -15.46 5.50 1.83
CA VAL A 17 -15.48 6.74 1.05
C VAL A 17 -16.90 7.05 0.52
N MET A 18 -17.57 6.07 -0.06
CA MET A 18 -18.91 6.24 -0.63
C MET A 18 -19.97 6.54 0.43
N ASN A 19 -19.81 6.01 1.63
CA ASN A 19 -20.71 6.26 2.77
C ASN A 19 -20.33 7.50 3.58
N ASN A 20 -19.28 8.22 3.18
CA ASN A 20 -18.74 9.37 3.92
C ASN A 20 -18.37 9.02 5.38
N THR A 21 -17.90 7.81 5.62
CA THR A 21 -17.41 7.35 6.93
C THR A 21 -15.90 7.56 7.08
N SER A 22 -15.22 7.89 5.98
CA SER A 22 -13.81 8.26 5.94
C SER A 22 -13.67 9.70 5.45
N ALA A 23 -12.86 10.50 6.13
CA ALA A 23 -12.51 11.87 5.74
C ALA A 23 -11.34 11.93 4.74
N LEU A 24 -11.24 10.95 3.88
CA LEU A 24 -10.13 10.73 2.98
C LEU A 24 -10.00 11.83 1.92
N ASP A 25 -8.80 12.37 1.79
CA ASP A 25 -8.41 13.28 0.71
C ASP A 25 -7.17 12.73 -0.03
N GLY A 26 -7.39 12.12 -1.18
CA GLY A 26 -6.33 11.51 -1.98
C GLY A 26 -5.26 12.49 -2.48
N ASN A 27 -5.47 13.81 -2.36
CA ASN A 27 -4.49 14.83 -2.72
C ASN A 27 -3.82 15.50 -1.53
N ALA A 28 -4.42 15.47 -0.34
CA ALA A 28 -3.93 16.15 0.84
C ALA A 28 -3.39 15.20 1.92
N ASP A 29 -3.90 13.97 1.97
CA ASP A 29 -3.48 13.00 2.96
C ASP A 29 -2.09 12.42 2.67
N THR A 30 -1.43 11.98 3.73
CA THR A 30 -0.15 11.28 3.64
C THR A 30 -0.38 9.79 3.47
N PHE A 31 -0.05 9.27 2.31
CA PHE A 31 -0.04 7.83 2.07
C PHE A 31 1.33 7.25 2.31
N LYS A 32 1.38 6.07 2.92
CA LYS A 32 2.60 5.31 3.12
C LYS A 32 2.56 3.98 2.41
N ILE A 33 3.75 3.45 2.10
CA ILE A 33 3.95 2.13 1.53
C ILE A 33 4.85 1.31 2.43
N ALA A 34 4.38 0.15 2.90
CA ALA A 34 5.12 -0.79 3.72
C ALA A 34 5.29 -2.13 2.99
N LEU A 35 6.47 -2.74 3.07
CA LEU A 35 6.78 -4.02 2.41
C LEU A 35 6.34 -5.19 3.28
N PHE A 36 5.85 -6.27 2.65
CA PHE A 36 5.41 -7.48 3.36
C PHE A 36 5.99 -8.74 2.75
N GLY A 37 6.29 -9.70 3.65
CA GLY A 37 6.73 -11.03 3.28
C GLY A 37 5.57 -11.97 2.91
N ASN A 38 5.87 -13.27 2.80
CA ASN A 38 4.91 -14.29 2.35
C ASN A 38 4.09 -14.94 3.48
N THR A 39 4.02 -14.32 4.65
CA THR A 39 3.32 -14.89 5.83
C THR A 39 1.83 -14.61 5.83
N GLY A 40 1.39 -13.53 5.18
CA GLY A 40 -0.02 -13.16 5.05
C GLY A 40 -0.64 -13.61 3.73
N THR A 41 -1.97 -13.73 3.69
CA THR A 41 -2.75 -13.88 2.46
C THR A 41 -3.65 -12.67 2.34
N PRO A 42 -3.29 -11.67 1.51
CA PRO A 42 -4.11 -10.49 1.32
C PRO A 42 -5.53 -10.84 0.87
N ASP A 43 -6.52 -10.26 1.55
CA ASP A 43 -7.93 -10.39 1.21
C ASP A 43 -8.54 -8.99 1.08
N GLN A 44 -9.02 -8.66 -0.11
CA GLN A 44 -9.62 -7.37 -0.42
C GLN A 44 -10.99 -7.14 0.22
N THR A 45 -11.64 -8.21 0.71
CA THR A 45 -13.02 -8.19 1.20
C THR A 45 -13.15 -8.00 2.71
N VAL A 46 -12.01 -7.92 3.42
CA VAL A 46 -12.00 -7.75 4.87
C VAL A 46 -12.57 -6.40 5.31
N ALA A 47 -13.05 -6.33 6.54
CA ALA A 47 -13.52 -5.08 7.14
C ALA A 47 -12.38 -4.06 7.28
N SER A 48 -12.71 -2.77 7.32
CA SER A 48 -11.77 -1.65 7.38
C SER A 48 -10.70 -1.83 8.47
N ALA A 49 -11.10 -2.26 9.68
CA ALA A 49 -10.19 -2.52 10.79
C ALA A 49 -9.10 -3.58 10.49
N SER A 50 -9.36 -4.49 9.56
CA SER A 50 -8.41 -5.53 9.16
C SER A 50 -7.55 -5.15 7.97
N THR A 51 -7.81 -3.99 7.34
CA THR A 51 -6.98 -3.44 6.26
C THR A 51 -5.84 -2.57 6.78
N ALA A 52 -6.01 -2.03 8.01
CA ALA A 52 -5.11 -1.04 8.57
C ALA A 52 -3.70 -1.60 8.83
N PHE A 53 -2.69 -0.73 8.68
CA PHE A 53 -1.32 -1.07 9.05
C PHE A 53 -1.27 -1.49 10.54
N ASN A 54 -0.42 -2.43 10.86
CA ASN A 54 -0.26 -3.07 12.17
C ASN A 54 -1.50 -3.82 12.69
N THR A 55 -2.39 -4.23 11.80
CA THR A 55 -3.53 -5.10 12.13
C THR A 55 -3.61 -6.32 11.21
N GLY A 56 -4.29 -7.38 11.67
CA GLY A 56 -4.52 -8.59 10.87
C GLY A 56 -3.22 -9.16 10.28
N GLN A 57 -3.15 -9.27 8.98
CA GLN A 57 -1.97 -9.75 8.26
C GLN A 57 -0.91 -8.65 8.02
N TRP A 58 -1.26 -7.38 8.24
CA TRP A 58 -0.40 -6.22 8.03
C TRP A 58 0.39 -5.83 9.28
N THR A 59 0.58 -6.76 10.20
CA THR A 59 1.35 -6.54 11.44
C THR A 59 2.82 -6.37 11.17
N THR A 60 3.49 -5.62 12.05
CA THR A 60 4.95 -5.41 11.97
C THR A 60 5.76 -6.71 12.01
N GLY A 61 5.19 -7.80 12.56
CA GLY A 61 5.82 -9.13 12.53
C GLY A 61 5.87 -9.78 11.13
N ASN A 62 5.03 -9.32 10.20
CA ASN A 62 5.00 -9.77 8.80
C ASN A 62 5.66 -8.76 7.86
N GLU A 63 5.99 -7.56 8.37
CA GLU A 63 6.63 -6.50 7.60
C GLU A 63 8.08 -6.86 7.26
N VAL A 64 8.50 -6.51 6.06
CA VAL A 64 9.89 -6.60 5.62
C VAL A 64 10.54 -5.24 5.74
N THR A 65 11.53 -5.12 6.60
CA THR A 65 12.21 -3.86 6.89
C THR A 65 13.69 -3.91 6.53
N ALA A 66 14.27 -2.74 6.28
CA ALA A 66 15.69 -2.51 6.05
C ALA A 66 16.06 -1.11 6.55
N THR A 67 17.31 -0.71 6.43
CA THR A 67 17.77 0.62 6.89
C THR A 67 16.97 1.74 6.23
N GLY A 68 16.69 1.67 4.93
CA GLY A 68 15.90 2.66 4.19
C GLY A 68 14.42 2.27 4.04
N TRP A 69 14.01 1.08 4.46
CA TRP A 69 12.62 0.63 4.54
C TRP A 69 12.27 0.37 6.00
N VAL A 70 12.01 1.47 6.71
CA VAL A 70 11.76 1.44 8.16
C VAL A 70 10.39 0.85 8.48
N THR A 71 10.20 0.41 9.72
CA THR A 71 8.88 -0.04 10.21
C THR A 71 7.83 1.04 10.03
N GLY A 72 6.65 0.67 9.54
CA GLY A 72 5.61 1.58 9.10
C GLY A 72 5.78 2.06 7.67
N GLY A 73 6.83 1.62 6.98
CA GLY A 73 7.08 1.97 5.59
C GLY A 73 7.50 3.40 5.37
N LEU A 74 7.36 3.86 4.13
CA LEU A 74 7.83 5.15 3.66
C LEU A 74 6.67 5.98 3.11
N ALA A 75 6.66 7.29 3.39
CA ALA A 75 5.67 8.19 2.79
C ALA A 75 5.85 8.23 1.26
N LEU A 76 4.75 8.14 0.54
CA LEU A 76 4.71 8.35 -0.90
C LEU A 76 4.95 9.83 -1.21
N ALA A 77 5.52 10.11 -2.37
CA ALA A 77 5.76 11.47 -2.85
C ALA A 77 4.99 11.71 -4.15
N SER A 78 4.64 12.96 -4.43
CA SER A 78 3.89 13.35 -5.63
C SER A 78 2.59 12.56 -5.79
N VAL A 79 1.89 12.34 -4.68
CA VAL A 79 0.60 11.68 -4.68
C VAL A 79 -0.38 12.55 -5.47
N THR A 80 -1.12 11.91 -6.36
CA THR A 80 -2.17 12.55 -7.17
C THR A 80 -3.42 11.69 -7.18
N SER A 81 -4.55 12.37 -7.13
CA SER A 81 -5.88 11.79 -7.18
C SER A 81 -6.67 12.55 -8.24
N THR A 82 -6.86 11.97 -9.40
CA THR A 82 -7.41 12.65 -10.57
C THR A 82 -8.55 11.87 -11.20
N PHE A 83 -9.47 12.59 -11.84
CA PHE A 83 -10.53 12.00 -12.64
C PHE A 83 -10.45 12.54 -14.06
N SER A 84 -10.41 11.64 -15.02
CA SER A 84 -10.41 11.98 -16.45
C SER A 84 -11.34 11.07 -17.23
N SER A 85 -12.27 11.69 -17.97
CA SER A 85 -13.30 10.97 -18.70
C SER A 85 -14.13 10.06 -17.78
N VAL A 86 -13.93 8.76 -17.83
CA VAL A 86 -14.63 7.73 -17.06
C VAL A 86 -13.73 6.99 -16.08
N THR A 87 -12.54 7.54 -15.80
CA THR A 87 -11.54 6.85 -14.97
C THR A 87 -11.01 7.76 -13.87
N TYR A 88 -11.15 7.32 -12.65
CA TYR A 88 -10.40 7.83 -11.50
C TYR A 88 -9.04 7.15 -11.44
N THR A 89 -8.01 7.92 -11.21
CA THR A 89 -6.63 7.42 -11.08
C THR A 89 -6.01 7.95 -9.79
N PHE A 90 -5.48 7.05 -8.98
CA PHE A 90 -4.60 7.34 -7.86
C PHE A 90 -3.17 6.95 -8.24
N ASP A 91 -2.23 7.87 -8.10
CA ASP A 91 -0.85 7.68 -8.50
C ASP A 91 0.13 8.39 -7.56
N ALA A 92 1.39 7.99 -7.63
CA ALA A 92 2.50 8.60 -6.90
C ALA A 92 3.82 8.34 -7.64
N ALA A 93 4.87 9.05 -7.25
CA ALA A 93 6.22 8.74 -7.73
C ALA A 93 6.69 7.37 -7.21
N ASP A 94 7.50 6.67 -8.00
CA ASP A 94 8.19 5.44 -7.58
C ASP A 94 8.84 5.62 -6.22
N LYS A 95 8.82 4.57 -5.39
CA LYS A 95 9.35 4.65 -4.04
C LYS A 95 10.57 3.77 -3.85
N SER A 96 11.67 4.39 -3.44
CA SER A 96 12.93 3.72 -3.13
C SER A 96 13.27 3.84 -1.65
N GLY A 97 13.92 2.82 -1.14
CA GLY A 97 14.61 2.85 0.15
C GLY A 97 16.01 3.47 0.05
N GLY A 98 16.89 3.09 0.94
CA GLY A 98 18.29 3.53 0.94
C GLY A 98 19.14 2.88 -0.16
N ALA A 99 20.32 3.47 -0.43
CA ALA A 99 21.26 2.97 -1.43
C ALA A 99 22.00 1.69 -1.01
N THR A 100 21.95 1.34 0.27
CA THR A 100 22.67 0.19 0.86
C THR A 100 21.73 -0.74 1.63
N ASP A 101 20.48 -0.79 1.22
CA ASP A 101 19.49 -1.66 1.86
C ASP A 101 19.76 -3.14 1.60
N THR A 102 19.39 -3.94 2.59
CA THR A 102 19.24 -5.38 2.43
C THR A 102 17.79 -5.72 2.72
N VAL A 103 17.00 -5.82 1.66
CA VAL A 103 15.61 -6.26 1.70
C VAL A 103 15.56 -7.74 1.36
N THR A 104 14.95 -8.55 2.20
CA THR A 104 14.87 -10.00 1.99
C THR A 104 13.43 -10.44 1.84
N ALA A 105 13.14 -11.12 0.73
CA ALA A 105 11.86 -11.79 0.49
C ALA A 105 10.62 -10.89 0.65
N ALA A 106 10.63 -9.71 0.03
CA ALA A 106 9.43 -8.89 -0.14
C ALA A 106 8.54 -9.51 -1.23
N TYR A 107 7.29 -9.82 -0.90
CA TYR A 107 6.31 -10.42 -1.82
C TYR A 107 5.26 -9.44 -2.29
N GLY A 108 5.13 -8.32 -1.61
CA GLY A 108 4.20 -7.27 -1.96
C GLY A 108 4.30 -6.11 -0.97
N CYS A 109 3.38 -5.18 -1.11
CA CYS A 109 3.28 -4.04 -0.20
C CYS A 109 1.83 -3.68 0.11
N LEU A 110 1.64 -3.03 1.25
CA LEU A 110 0.42 -2.32 1.62
C LEU A 110 0.64 -0.84 1.34
N ILE A 111 -0.33 -0.21 0.69
CA ILE A 111 -0.47 1.25 0.65
C ILE A 111 -1.62 1.63 1.56
N TYR A 112 -1.37 2.52 2.50
CA TYR A 112 -2.33 2.92 3.52
C TYR A 112 -2.28 4.43 3.77
N ASP A 113 -3.36 4.97 4.29
CA ASP A 113 -3.50 6.37 4.64
C ASP A 113 -3.08 6.59 6.09
N ASP A 114 -1.98 7.33 6.28
CA ASP A 114 -1.39 7.63 7.59
C ASP A 114 -2.00 8.88 8.25
N THR A 115 -2.93 9.54 7.57
CA THR A 115 -3.56 10.79 8.06
C THR A 115 -4.87 10.53 8.77
N ILE A 116 -5.68 9.61 8.22
CA ILE A 116 -7.02 9.36 8.74
C ILE A 116 -7.01 8.59 10.06
N THR A 117 -8.04 8.86 10.88
CA THR A 117 -8.28 8.15 12.14
C THR A 117 -9.66 7.50 12.19
N THR A 118 -10.52 7.77 11.23
CA THR A 118 -11.89 7.27 11.11
C THR A 118 -12.15 6.79 9.69
N PRO A 119 -12.74 5.60 9.48
CA PRO A 119 -13.28 4.68 10.49
C PRO A 119 -12.22 3.92 11.28
N VAL A 120 -10.98 3.87 10.80
CA VAL A 120 -9.84 3.25 11.47
C VAL A 120 -8.56 4.03 11.12
N ALA A 121 -7.66 4.18 12.09
CA ALA A 121 -6.34 4.79 11.84
C ALA A 121 -5.52 3.90 10.89
N ASP A 122 -4.66 4.52 10.07
CA ASP A 122 -3.77 3.83 9.14
C ASP A 122 -4.51 2.88 8.17
N GLN A 123 -5.71 3.27 7.72
CA GLN A 123 -6.55 2.43 6.87
C GLN A 123 -5.86 2.07 5.57
N GLY A 124 -5.84 0.77 5.25
CA GLY A 124 -5.34 0.27 3.98
C GLY A 124 -6.19 0.73 2.79
N PHE A 125 -5.54 1.32 1.81
CA PHE A 125 -6.14 1.67 0.53
C PHE A 125 -6.10 0.48 -0.44
N CYS A 126 -4.90 -0.04 -0.67
CA CYS A 126 -4.70 -1.17 -1.58
C CYS A 126 -3.45 -1.98 -1.19
N TYR A 127 -3.36 -3.18 -1.73
CA TYR A 127 -2.12 -3.94 -1.70
C TYR A 127 -1.65 -4.28 -3.11
N LEU A 128 -0.33 -4.28 -3.29
CA LEU A 128 0.31 -4.61 -4.56
C LEU A 128 1.10 -5.91 -4.38
N ALA A 129 0.85 -6.87 -5.25
CA ALA A 129 1.57 -8.14 -5.29
C ALA A 129 2.73 -8.06 -6.29
N PHE A 130 3.92 -8.47 -5.88
CA PHE A 130 5.11 -8.44 -6.72
C PHE A 130 5.29 -9.71 -7.57
N GLY A 131 4.35 -10.65 -7.47
CA GLY A 131 4.38 -11.89 -8.25
C GLY A 131 5.36 -12.95 -7.75
N GLY A 132 6.08 -12.68 -6.65
CA GLY A 132 7.04 -13.59 -6.04
C GLY A 132 7.98 -12.89 -5.07
N SER A 133 9.01 -13.61 -4.64
CA SER A 133 10.03 -13.08 -3.73
C SER A 133 10.96 -12.10 -4.44
N ASN A 134 11.08 -10.90 -3.90
CA ASN A 134 12.01 -9.88 -4.37
C ASN A 134 12.98 -9.52 -3.25
N SER A 135 14.26 -9.43 -3.56
CA SER A 135 15.31 -9.16 -2.58
C SER A 135 16.38 -8.27 -3.20
N VAL A 136 17.04 -7.49 -2.36
CA VAL A 136 18.27 -6.77 -2.68
C VAL A 136 19.24 -6.91 -1.53
N THR A 137 20.55 -6.99 -1.83
CA THR A 137 21.62 -7.02 -0.82
C THR A 137 22.55 -5.85 -1.07
N SER A 138 22.71 -4.99 -0.06
CA SER A 138 23.57 -3.79 -0.11
C SER A 138 23.30 -2.92 -1.36
N GLY A 139 22.02 -2.66 -1.64
CA GLY A 139 21.58 -1.93 -2.83
C GLY A 139 20.31 -1.15 -2.60
N THR A 140 19.74 -0.59 -3.65
CA THR A 140 18.46 0.14 -3.61
C THR A 140 17.31 -0.79 -3.97
N PHE A 141 16.33 -0.94 -3.08
CA PHE A 141 15.06 -1.58 -3.38
C PHE A 141 14.04 -0.53 -3.79
N THR A 142 13.53 -0.63 -5.01
CA THR A 142 12.56 0.32 -5.56
C THR A 142 11.25 -0.40 -5.89
N VAL A 143 10.15 0.16 -5.45
CA VAL A 143 8.79 -0.18 -5.93
C VAL A 143 8.44 0.82 -7.03
N SER A 144 8.35 0.32 -8.26
CA SER A 144 7.95 1.13 -9.41
C SER A 144 6.48 0.93 -9.71
N PHE A 145 5.78 2.04 -9.91
CA PHE A 145 4.37 2.04 -10.22
C PHE A 145 4.13 2.05 -11.74
N ASN A 146 2.96 1.59 -12.14
CA ASN A 146 2.58 1.62 -13.56
C ASN A 146 2.33 3.07 -14.01
N ALA A 147 2.73 3.42 -15.23
CA ALA A 147 2.48 4.74 -15.80
C ALA A 147 0.98 5.12 -15.90
N SER A 148 0.09 4.15 -15.75
CA SER A 148 -1.37 4.37 -15.68
C SER A 148 -1.87 4.57 -14.23
N GLY A 149 -0.97 4.65 -13.27
CA GLY A 149 -1.26 4.83 -11.85
C GLY A 149 -1.16 3.55 -11.01
N ILE A 150 -1.17 3.76 -9.70
CA ILE A 150 -1.16 2.69 -8.68
C ILE A 150 -2.50 1.96 -8.67
N ALA A 151 -3.59 2.72 -8.79
CA ALA A 151 -4.94 2.20 -8.80
C ALA A 151 -5.85 3.02 -9.72
N THR A 152 -6.74 2.33 -10.43
CA THR A 152 -7.74 2.96 -11.29
C THR A 152 -9.13 2.42 -10.99
N ILE A 153 -10.14 3.29 -11.04
CA ILE A 153 -11.55 2.94 -10.92
C ILE A 153 -12.26 3.49 -12.14
N GLY A 154 -12.79 2.60 -12.97
CA GLY A 154 -13.64 2.95 -14.11
C GLY A 154 -15.11 3.10 -13.70
N VAL A 155 -15.83 4.03 -14.33
CA VAL A 155 -17.28 4.26 -14.17
C VAL A 155 -17.98 4.23 -15.51
#